data_8c5281c62b817651a2f62870495fa554
#
_entry.id   8c5281c62b817651a2f62870495fa554
#
_cell.length_a   1.000
_cell.length_b   1.000
_cell.length_c   1.000
_cell.angle_alpha   90.00
_cell.angle_beta   90.00
_cell.angle_gamma   90.00
#
_symmetry.space_group_name_H-M   'P 1'
#
loop_
_entity.id
_entity.type
_entity.pdbx_description
1 polymer ?
#
loop_
_entity_poly.entity_id
_entity_poly.type
_entity_poly.pdbx_seq_one_letter_code
_entity_poly.pdbx_strand_id
1 'polypeptide(L)'
;QASFHDDELKIIIYKDHLITYYRGVRTVDLKQVAHLYHHIFTMHRGFASNRNSTLIAVRSNNKKYQMPIRNIGKTTDVQLQSTFDYLYNHFPHIRLGM
;
A
#
# COMPACT_ATOMS: atom_id res chain seq x y z
N GLN A 1 -3.91 -4.68 18.94
CA GLN A 1 -3.81 -3.27 18.61
C GLN A 1 -2.88 -3.05 17.42
N ALA A 2 -3.31 -2.20 16.48
CA ALA A 2 -2.50 -1.87 15.33
C ALA A 2 -1.40 -0.87 15.72
N SER A 3 -0.20 -1.05 15.16
CA SER A 3 0.89 -0.10 15.34
C SER A 3 0.68 1.15 14.49
N PHE A 4 -0.01 1.00 13.35
CA PHE A 4 -0.33 2.08 12.44
C PHE A 4 -1.67 1.77 11.78
N HIS A 5 -2.52 2.79 11.64
CA HIS A 5 -3.84 2.59 11.03
C HIS A 5 -4.23 3.83 10.24
N ASP A 6 -4.58 3.64 8.97
CA ASP A 6 -5.13 4.69 8.12
C ASP A 6 -6.47 4.20 7.60
N ASP A 7 -7.55 4.67 8.21
CA ASP A 7 -8.89 4.24 7.85
C ASP A 7 -9.38 4.82 6.53
N GLU A 8 -8.81 5.94 6.08
CA GLU A 8 -9.18 6.52 4.80
C GLU A 8 -8.66 5.67 3.63
N LEU A 9 -7.40 5.24 3.71
CA LEU A 9 -6.79 4.41 2.68
C LEU A 9 -7.00 2.93 2.92
N LYS A 10 -7.55 2.55 4.08
CA LYS A 10 -7.83 1.17 4.47
C LYS A 10 -6.54 0.36 4.63
N ILE A 11 -5.60 0.91 5.42
CA ILE A 11 -4.30 0.32 5.68
C ILE A 11 -4.14 0.13 7.19
N ILE A 12 -3.63 -1.04 7.56
CA ILE A 12 -3.24 -1.34 8.95
C ILE A 12 -1.84 -1.95 8.92
N ILE A 13 -0.99 -1.53 9.86
CA ILE A 13 0.26 -2.22 10.14
C ILE A 13 0.16 -2.76 11.55
N TYR A 14 0.23 -4.08 11.66
CA TYR A 14 0.16 -4.75 12.95
C TYR A 14 1.38 -5.66 13.11
N LYS A 15 2.21 -5.35 14.11
CA LYS A 15 3.49 -6.02 14.30
C LYS A 15 4.30 -5.93 12.99
N ASP A 16 4.65 -7.06 12.41
CA ASP A 16 5.46 -7.12 11.19
C ASP A 16 4.61 -7.31 9.93
N HIS A 17 3.31 -7.05 9.99
CA HIS A 17 2.40 -7.31 8.88
C HIS A 17 1.74 -6.03 8.37
N LEU A 18 1.75 -5.90 7.04
CA LEU A 18 0.99 -4.86 6.34
C LEU A 18 -0.32 -5.47 5.88
N ILE A 19 -1.42 -4.83 6.24
CA ILE A 19 -2.76 -5.33 5.95
C ILE A 19 -3.53 -4.24 5.22
N THR A 20 -4.15 -4.61 4.09
CA THR A 20 -5.11 -3.72 3.42
C THR A 20 -6.47 -4.37 3.43
N TYR A 21 -7.52 -3.54 3.60
CA TYR A 21 -8.88 -4.06 3.73
C TYR A 21 -9.90 -3.28 2.91
N TYR A 22 -9.46 -2.70 1.79
CA TYR A 22 -10.35 -1.94 0.92
C TYR A 22 -11.20 -2.89 0.04
N ARG A 23 -10.56 -3.84 -0.62
CA ARG A 23 -11.24 -4.83 -1.46
C ARG A 23 -10.83 -6.21 -1.00
N GLY A 24 -11.51 -6.68 0.05
CA GLY A 24 -11.09 -7.87 0.74
C GLY A 24 -9.87 -7.59 1.60
N VAL A 25 -9.49 -8.57 2.38
CA VAL A 25 -8.33 -8.44 3.29
C VAL A 25 -7.11 -9.07 2.64
N ARG A 26 -6.02 -8.30 2.57
CA ARG A 26 -4.75 -8.79 2.06
C ARG A 26 -3.67 -8.48 3.07
N THR A 27 -2.79 -9.43 3.29
CA THR A 27 -1.76 -9.35 4.31
C THR A 27 -0.41 -9.78 3.75
N VAL A 28 0.65 -9.07 4.10
CA VAL A 28 2.00 -9.46 3.73
C VAL A 28 2.93 -9.28 4.94
N ASP A 29 3.89 -10.21 5.07
CA ASP A 29 4.93 -10.12 6.10
C ASP A 29 5.99 -9.12 5.66
N LEU A 30 6.10 -8.00 6.39
CA LEU A 30 7.02 -6.93 6.02
C LEU A 30 8.49 -7.36 6.09
N LYS A 31 8.80 -8.39 6.86
CA LYS A 31 10.18 -8.92 6.91
C LYS A 31 10.59 -9.54 5.58
N GLN A 32 9.62 -9.95 4.76
CA GLN A 32 9.89 -10.57 3.46
C GLN A 32 9.75 -9.60 2.30
N VAL A 33 9.41 -8.34 2.57
CA VAL A 33 9.22 -7.32 1.54
C VAL A 33 10.53 -6.59 1.31
N ALA A 34 10.98 -6.57 0.04
CA ALA A 34 12.20 -5.87 -0.35
C ALA A 34 11.90 -4.48 -0.90
N HIS A 35 10.73 -4.31 -1.54
CA HIS A 35 10.36 -3.05 -2.16
C HIS A 35 8.85 -2.88 -2.08
N LEU A 36 8.41 -1.69 -1.72
CA LEU A 36 6.98 -1.35 -1.67
C LEU A 36 6.76 -0.04 -2.39
N TYR A 37 5.81 0.00 -3.31
CA TYR A 37 5.50 1.23 -4.03
C TYR A 37 4.01 1.34 -4.33
N HIS A 38 3.57 2.56 -4.63
CA HIS A 38 2.19 2.88 -4.96
C HIS A 38 2.04 2.91 -6.48
N HIS A 39 1.04 2.19 -6.98
CA HIS A 39 0.72 2.16 -8.40
C HIS A 39 -0.73 2.55 -8.61
N ILE A 40 -0.98 3.43 -9.56
CA ILE A 40 -2.32 3.86 -9.92
C ILE A 40 -2.71 3.25 -11.24
N PHE A 41 -3.78 2.46 -11.23
CA PHE A 41 -4.37 1.91 -12.45
C PHE A 41 -5.50 2.81 -12.89
N THR A 42 -5.47 3.26 -14.14
CA THR A 42 -6.56 4.06 -14.70
C THR A 42 -7.34 3.19 -15.68
N MET A 43 -8.63 3.07 -15.45
CA MET A 43 -9.53 2.33 -16.34
C MET A 43 -10.47 3.30 -17.00
N HIS A 44 -10.58 3.21 -18.34
CA HIS A 44 -11.49 4.03 -19.11
C HIS A 44 -12.63 3.17 -19.63
N ARG A 45 -13.87 3.60 -19.35
CA ARG A 45 -15.06 2.98 -19.91
C ARG A 45 -15.94 4.10 -20.49
N GLY A 46 -16.00 4.17 -21.82
CA GLY A 46 -16.75 5.22 -22.48
C GLY A 46 -16.23 6.60 -22.08
N PHE A 47 -17.09 7.40 -21.45
CA PHE A 47 -16.72 8.74 -20.97
C PHE A 47 -16.24 8.78 -19.53
N ALA A 48 -16.25 7.64 -18.83
CA ALA A 48 -15.84 7.57 -17.44
C ALA A 48 -14.42 7.01 -17.31
N SER A 49 -13.66 7.58 -16.39
CA SER A 49 -12.36 7.02 -16.03
C SER A 49 -12.32 6.80 -14.52
N ASN A 50 -11.87 5.62 -14.12
CA ASN A 50 -11.72 5.25 -12.72
C ASN A 50 -10.26 5.04 -12.39
N ARG A 51 -9.81 5.63 -11.28
CA ARG A 51 -8.45 5.42 -10.78
C ARG A 51 -8.50 4.49 -9.59
N ASN A 52 -7.70 3.44 -9.68
CA ASN A 52 -7.56 2.47 -8.60
C ASN A 52 -6.14 2.53 -8.06
N SER A 53 -6.01 2.68 -6.76
CA SER A 53 -4.71 2.70 -6.11
C SER A 53 -4.39 1.33 -5.57
N THR A 54 -3.14 0.91 -5.73
CA THR A 54 -2.67 -0.39 -5.26
C THR A 54 -1.26 -0.23 -4.71
N LEU A 55 -1.03 -0.82 -3.54
CA LEU A 55 0.32 -0.98 -3.04
C LEU A 55 0.89 -2.27 -3.63
N ILE A 56 2.07 -2.17 -4.22
CA ILE A 56 2.75 -3.33 -4.79
C ILE A 56 3.89 -3.69 -3.85
N ALA A 57 3.80 -4.88 -3.25
CA ALA A 57 4.84 -5.40 -2.38
C ALA A 57 5.68 -6.41 -3.16
N VAL A 58 6.94 -6.07 -3.39
CA VAL A 58 7.89 -6.97 -4.04
C VAL A 58 8.63 -7.73 -2.94
N ARG A 59 8.42 -9.03 -2.88
CA ARG A 59 9.06 -9.86 -1.86
C ARG A 59 10.50 -10.18 -2.26
N SER A 60 11.26 -10.68 -1.31
CA SER A 60 12.66 -11.03 -1.52
C SER A 60 12.86 -12.11 -2.59
N ASN A 61 11.81 -12.87 -2.92
CA ASN A 61 11.86 -13.85 -4.02
C ASN A 61 11.46 -13.24 -5.37
N ASN A 62 11.37 -11.90 -5.47
CA ASN A 62 10.98 -11.13 -6.65
C ASN A 62 9.52 -11.27 -7.06
N LYS A 63 8.69 -11.91 -6.27
CA LYS A 63 7.27 -12.01 -6.55
C LYS A 63 6.54 -10.75 -6.08
N LYS A 64 5.68 -10.22 -6.94
CA LYS A 64 4.89 -9.03 -6.63
C LYS A 64 3.54 -9.43 -6.07
N TYR A 65 3.12 -8.73 -5.02
CA TYR A 65 1.85 -8.95 -4.38
C TYR A 65 1.07 -7.64 -4.40
N GLN A 66 -0.14 -7.66 -4.98
CA GLN A 66 -0.97 -6.46 -5.12
C GLN A 66 -1.90 -6.32 -3.92
N MET A 67 -1.87 -5.14 -3.31
CA MET A 67 -2.69 -4.83 -2.15
C MET A 67 -3.50 -3.56 -2.43
N PRO A 68 -4.75 -3.70 -2.89
CA PRO A 68 -5.57 -2.52 -3.22
C PRO A 68 -5.84 -1.65 -1.99
N ILE A 69 -5.77 -0.34 -2.19
CA ILE A 69 -6.15 0.63 -1.18
C ILE A 69 -7.18 1.59 -1.78
N ARG A 70 -7.83 2.36 -0.90
CA ARG A 70 -8.81 3.34 -1.34
C ARG A 70 -8.12 4.52 -2.00
N ASN A 71 -8.59 4.92 -3.18
CA ASN A 71 -8.11 6.12 -3.83
C ASN A 71 -8.99 7.31 -3.40
N ILE A 72 -8.38 8.31 -2.77
CA ILE A 72 -9.09 9.49 -2.28
C ILE A 72 -8.82 10.72 -3.15
N GLY A 73 -8.47 10.48 -4.41
CA GLY A 73 -8.22 11.54 -5.37
C GLY A 73 -6.78 12.02 -5.35
N LYS A 74 -6.58 13.30 -5.60
CA LYS A 74 -5.25 13.86 -5.73
C LYS A 74 -4.43 13.83 -4.44
N THR A 75 -5.10 13.67 -3.29
CA THR A 75 -4.43 13.67 -2.00
C THR A 75 -3.99 12.27 -1.55
N THR A 76 -4.23 11.24 -2.38
CA THR A 76 -3.87 9.87 -2.03
C THR A 76 -2.37 9.74 -1.72
N ASP A 77 -1.52 10.30 -2.57
CA ASP A 77 -0.07 10.23 -2.36
C ASP A 77 0.35 10.95 -1.10
N VAL A 78 -0.26 12.11 -0.83
CA VAL A 78 0.06 12.88 0.37
C VAL A 78 -0.33 12.10 1.62
N GLN A 79 -1.52 11.50 1.61
CA GLN A 79 -2.01 10.71 2.74
C GLN A 79 -1.13 9.46 2.93
N LEU A 80 -0.74 8.82 1.83
CA LEU A 80 0.07 7.61 1.86
C LEU A 80 1.47 7.87 2.41
N GLN A 81 1.94 9.11 2.33
CA GLN A 81 3.27 9.47 2.83
C GLN A 81 3.42 9.11 4.32
N SER A 82 2.35 9.26 5.11
CA SER A 82 2.37 8.87 6.52
C SER A 82 2.68 7.39 6.70
N THR A 83 2.09 6.54 5.85
CA THR A 83 2.36 5.11 5.87
C THR A 83 3.82 4.83 5.53
N PHE A 84 4.32 5.49 4.49
CA PHE A 84 5.71 5.29 4.06
C PHE A 84 6.69 5.81 5.11
N ASP A 85 6.38 6.92 5.78
CA ASP A 85 7.21 7.44 6.86
C ASP A 85 7.29 6.45 8.01
N TYR A 86 6.17 5.83 8.37
CA TYR A 86 6.15 4.80 9.40
C TYR A 86 7.03 3.62 9.00
N LEU A 87 6.92 3.17 7.76
CA LEU A 87 7.71 2.04 7.26
C LEU A 87 9.19 2.39 7.20
N TYR A 88 9.52 3.60 6.79
CA TYR A 88 10.90 4.05 6.75
C TYR A 88 11.56 3.99 8.13
N ASN A 89 10.82 4.39 9.15
CA ASN A 89 11.35 4.45 10.52
C ASN A 89 11.41 3.07 11.18
N HIS A 90 10.52 2.15 10.83
CA HIS A 90 10.40 0.87 11.52
C HIS A 90 10.89 -0.33 10.72
N PHE A 91 10.96 -0.20 9.39
CA PHE A 91 11.38 -1.29 8.50
C PHE A 91 12.35 -0.74 7.46
N PRO A 92 13.57 -0.31 7.90
CA PRO A 92 14.49 0.39 6.99
C PRO A 92 15.06 -0.49 5.87
N HIS A 93 14.87 -1.81 5.94
CA HIS A 93 15.31 -2.71 4.88
C HIS A 93 14.41 -2.63 3.63
N ILE A 94 13.22 -2.03 3.74
CA ILE A 94 12.29 -1.96 2.63
C ILE A 94 12.59 -0.72 1.79
N ARG A 95 12.79 -0.94 0.49
CA ARG A 95 12.90 0.15 -0.46
C ARG A 95 11.51 0.71 -0.73
N LEU A 96 11.34 2.01 -0.54
CA LEU A 96 10.03 2.67 -0.70
C LEU A 96 10.02 3.54 -1.95
N GLY A 97 8.89 3.49 -2.66
CA GLY A 97 8.69 4.29 -3.86
C GLY A 97 9.31 3.66 -5.11
N MET A 98 9.14 4.32 -6.21
CA MET A 98 9.59 3.83 -7.53
C MET A 98 11.05 4.17 -7.78
#